data_97239ddaa1c260f287c7f886fec9d670
#
_entry.id   97239ddaa1c260f287c7f886fec9d670
#
_cell.length_a   1.000
_cell.length_b   1.000
_cell.length_c   1.000
_cell.angle_alpha   90.00
_cell.angle_beta   90.00
_cell.angle_gamma   90.00
#
_symmetry.space_group_name_H-M   'P 1'
#
loop_
_entity.id
_entity.type
_entity.pdbx_description
1 polymer ?
#
loop_
_entity_poly.entity_id
_entity_poly.type
_entity_poly.pdbx_seq_one_letter_code
_entity_poly.pdbx_strand_id
1 'polypeptide(L)'
;MTNALSELLNILTLEKMGDDLYLGVGSKNDGADATYGGHLLGQATKATIETVESGRGIHSLHAYFLSGGIPGEPITYFVERLRDGRSFCSRKVVAMQKNKKLLELNASFCTKGTGLNFSVDPPDDFPSLPLPE
;
A
#
# COMPACT_ATOMS: atom_id res chain seq x y z
N MET A 1 -12.77 -17.51 16.77
CA MET A 1 -12.87 -16.06 16.43
C MET A 1 -11.54 -15.63 15.82
N THR A 2 -11.53 -15.30 14.55
CA THR A 2 -10.35 -14.71 13.91
C THR A 2 -10.14 -13.31 14.49
N ASN A 3 -8.95 -13.06 15.02
CA ASN A 3 -8.59 -11.74 15.52
C ASN A 3 -8.47 -10.79 14.32
N ALA A 4 -9.01 -9.58 14.40
CA ALA A 4 -8.94 -8.55 13.35
C ALA A 4 -7.50 -8.29 12.85
N LEU A 5 -6.50 -8.40 13.74
CA LEU A 5 -5.10 -8.31 13.38
C LEU A 5 -4.68 -9.46 12.44
N SER A 6 -5.09 -10.70 12.74
CA SER A 6 -4.77 -11.85 11.89
C SER A 6 -5.41 -11.72 10.50
N GLU A 7 -6.61 -11.16 10.42
CA GLU A 7 -7.27 -10.88 9.13
C GLU A 7 -6.51 -9.82 8.34
N LEU A 8 -6.08 -8.73 8.98
CA LEU A 8 -5.28 -7.69 8.35
C LEU A 8 -3.94 -8.24 7.83
N LEU A 9 -3.23 -9.02 8.63
CA LEU A 9 -1.98 -9.63 8.23
C LEU A 9 -2.17 -10.58 7.04
N ASN A 10 -3.26 -11.34 7.02
CA ASN A 10 -3.59 -12.22 5.89
C ASN A 10 -3.85 -11.42 4.60
N ILE A 11 -4.59 -10.31 4.71
CA ILE A 11 -4.82 -9.40 3.58
C ILE A 11 -3.49 -8.86 3.02
N LEU A 12 -2.55 -8.50 3.89
CA LEU A 12 -1.25 -7.96 3.50
C LEU A 12 -0.22 -9.02 3.09
N THR A 13 -0.55 -10.30 3.19
CA THR A 13 0.30 -11.38 2.71
C THR A 13 0.05 -11.60 1.23
N LEU A 14 1.08 -11.38 0.41
CA LEU A 14 1.00 -11.56 -1.04
C LEU A 14 1.73 -12.84 -1.46
N GLU A 15 1.17 -13.54 -2.43
CA GLU A 15 1.82 -14.67 -3.09
C GLU A 15 2.72 -14.14 -4.21
N LYS A 16 4.01 -14.50 -4.18
CA LYS A 16 4.95 -14.14 -5.25
C LYS A 16 4.75 -15.09 -6.43
N MET A 17 4.29 -14.56 -7.55
CA MET A 17 4.01 -15.31 -8.78
C MET A 17 5.18 -15.29 -9.76
N GLY A 18 6.13 -14.39 -9.59
CA GLY A 18 7.28 -14.21 -10.48
C GLY A 18 8.11 -13.01 -10.05
N ASP A 19 9.08 -12.62 -10.87
CA ASP A 19 9.84 -11.41 -10.61
C ASP A 19 8.93 -10.20 -10.73
N ASP A 20 8.86 -9.43 -9.61
CA ASP A 20 8.06 -8.21 -9.51
C ASP A 20 6.55 -8.41 -9.81
N LEU A 21 6.05 -9.66 -9.64
CA LEU A 21 4.66 -10.04 -9.85
C LEU A 21 4.09 -10.72 -8.60
N TYR A 22 2.99 -10.19 -8.09
CA TYR A 22 2.37 -10.64 -6.85
C TYR A 22 0.87 -10.83 -7.02
N LEU A 23 0.32 -11.81 -6.29
CA LEU A 23 -1.11 -12.06 -6.20
C LEU A 23 -1.58 -11.77 -4.77
N GLY A 24 -2.57 -10.91 -4.63
CA GLY A 24 -3.24 -10.62 -3.38
C GLY A 24 -4.62 -11.26 -3.31
N VAL A 25 -5.03 -11.63 -2.10
CA VAL A 25 -6.41 -12.09 -1.88
C VAL A 25 -7.39 -10.93 -2.13
N GLY A 26 -8.56 -11.24 -2.68
CA GLY A 26 -9.64 -10.27 -2.81
C GLY A 26 -10.23 -9.88 -1.45
N SER A 27 -10.91 -8.75 -1.39
CA SER A 27 -11.71 -8.37 -0.22
C SER A 27 -12.80 -9.40 0.03
N LYS A 28 -13.30 -9.47 1.29
CA LYS A 28 -14.48 -10.29 1.58
C LYS A 28 -15.65 -9.84 0.72
N ASN A 29 -16.41 -10.80 0.22
CA ASN A 29 -17.67 -10.53 -0.47
C ASN A 29 -18.78 -10.44 0.60
N ASP A 30 -18.88 -9.27 1.23
CA ASP A 30 -19.80 -8.96 2.33
C ASP A 30 -21.00 -8.12 1.88
N GLY A 31 -21.25 -8.09 0.57
CA GLY A 31 -22.32 -7.30 -0.04
C GLY A 31 -21.89 -5.90 -0.47
N ALA A 32 -20.60 -5.57 -0.35
CA ALA A 32 -20.08 -4.32 -0.89
C ALA A 32 -20.05 -4.34 -2.43
N ASP A 33 -20.35 -3.19 -3.04
CA ASP A 33 -20.35 -3.05 -4.50
C ASP A 33 -18.96 -3.08 -5.12
N ALA A 34 -17.92 -2.78 -4.32
CA ALA A 34 -16.54 -2.73 -4.78
C ALA A 34 -15.55 -3.08 -3.65
N THR A 35 -14.36 -3.54 -4.06
CA THR A 35 -13.23 -3.74 -3.14
C THR A 35 -12.88 -2.43 -2.42
N TYR A 36 -12.73 -2.49 -1.09
CA TYR A 36 -12.33 -1.34 -0.29
C TYR A 36 -10.98 -0.77 -0.75
N GLY A 37 -10.92 0.56 -0.95
CA GLY A 37 -9.73 1.23 -1.47
C GLY A 37 -8.48 1.05 -0.60
N GLY A 38 -8.64 1.01 0.72
CA GLY A 38 -7.54 0.75 1.66
C GLY A 38 -6.94 -0.65 1.52
N HIS A 39 -7.75 -1.65 1.14
CA HIS A 39 -7.28 -3.01 0.82
C HIS A 39 -6.35 -2.98 -0.42
N LEU A 40 -6.80 -2.37 -1.50
CA LEU A 40 -6.01 -2.18 -2.73
C LEU A 40 -4.70 -1.44 -2.45
N LEU A 41 -4.78 -0.32 -1.73
CA LEU A 41 -3.63 0.52 -1.40
C LEU A 41 -2.62 -0.23 -0.51
N GLY A 42 -3.10 -0.95 0.50
CA GLY A 42 -2.26 -1.73 1.40
C GLY A 42 -1.50 -2.83 0.68
N GLN A 43 -2.17 -3.62 -0.15
CA GLN A 43 -1.55 -4.69 -0.94
C GLN A 43 -0.59 -4.12 -2.00
N ALA A 44 -0.96 -3.04 -2.70
CA ALA A 44 -0.09 -2.37 -3.66
C ALA A 44 1.20 -1.86 -2.98
N THR A 45 1.07 -1.23 -1.81
CA THR A 45 2.22 -0.79 -1.02
C THR A 45 3.09 -1.97 -0.60
N LYS A 46 2.49 -3.05 -0.12
CA LYS A 46 3.20 -4.28 0.26
C LYS A 46 3.97 -4.86 -0.92
N ALA A 47 3.38 -4.92 -2.11
CA ALA A 47 4.04 -5.39 -3.32
C ALA A 47 5.30 -4.56 -3.65
N THR A 48 5.25 -3.22 -3.48
CA THR A 48 6.45 -2.39 -3.68
C THR A 48 7.53 -2.68 -2.65
N ILE A 49 7.17 -2.87 -1.37
CA ILE A 49 8.10 -3.18 -0.26
C ILE A 49 8.85 -4.49 -0.53
N GLU A 50 8.19 -5.51 -1.05
CA GLU A 50 8.80 -6.81 -1.37
C GLU A 50 9.92 -6.74 -2.42
N THR A 51 10.01 -5.65 -3.18
CA THR A 51 11.02 -5.44 -4.23
C THR A 51 12.17 -4.54 -3.79
N VAL A 52 12.15 -4.06 -2.54
CA VAL A 52 13.13 -3.09 -2.01
C VAL A 52 14.05 -3.77 -1.00
N GLU A 53 15.36 -3.44 -1.07
CA GLU A 53 16.34 -3.96 -0.12
C GLU A 53 15.98 -3.56 1.33
N SER A 54 16.33 -4.43 2.26
CA SER A 54 16.16 -4.16 3.69
C SER A 54 16.91 -2.90 4.12
N GLY A 55 16.33 -2.18 5.09
CA GLY A 55 16.93 -0.93 5.62
C GLY A 55 16.46 0.33 4.90
N ARG A 56 15.63 0.21 3.87
CA ARG A 56 14.97 1.36 3.23
C ARG A 56 13.51 1.43 3.66
N GLY A 57 13.10 2.59 4.16
CA GLY A 57 11.71 2.88 4.52
C GLY A 57 10.99 3.63 3.42
N ILE A 58 9.70 3.37 3.26
CA ILE A 58 8.84 4.20 2.42
C ILE A 58 8.71 5.59 3.06
N HIS A 59 8.89 6.65 2.29
CA HIS A 59 8.73 8.02 2.78
C HIS A 59 7.69 8.83 2.01
N SER A 60 7.29 8.36 0.83
CA SER A 60 6.17 8.95 0.09
C SER A 60 5.52 7.93 -0.82
N LEU A 61 4.23 8.09 -1.01
CA LEU A 61 3.46 7.38 -2.02
C LEU A 61 2.36 8.29 -2.57
N HIS A 62 2.00 8.02 -3.81
CA HIS A 62 0.86 8.64 -4.47
C HIS A 62 0.14 7.59 -5.30
N ALA A 63 -1.18 7.54 -5.22
CA ALA A 63 -1.98 6.55 -5.92
C ALA A 63 -3.18 7.19 -6.62
N TYR A 64 -3.50 6.65 -7.79
CA TYR A 64 -4.75 6.91 -8.50
C TYR A 64 -5.63 5.67 -8.48
N PHE A 65 -6.84 5.79 -7.95
CA PHE A 65 -7.88 4.79 -8.08
C PHE A 65 -8.56 4.99 -9.44
N LEU A 66 -8.49 3.97 -10.29
CA LEU A 66 -8.93 4.03 -11.68
C LEU A 66 -10.30 3.38 -11.86
N SER A 67 -10.55 2.31 -11.09
CA SER A 67 -11.84 1.62 -11.14
C SER A 67 -12.06 0.74 -9.91
N GLY A 68 -13.32 0.46 -9.60
CA GLY A 68 -13.70 -0.47 -8.54
C GLY A 68 -13.28 -1.90 -8.86
N GLY A 69 -12.75 -2.61 -7.86
CA GLY A 69 -12.48 -4.04 -7.93
C GLY A 69 -13.72 -4.86 -7.55
N ILE A 70 -13.80 -6.09 -8.04
CA ILE A 70 -14.86 -7.05 -7.71
C ILE A 70 -14.51 -7.72 -6.38
N PRO A 71 -15.36 -7.61 -5.34
CA PRO A 71 -15.13 -8.29 -4.07
C PRO A 71 -15.01 -9.81 -4.25
N GLY A 72 -14.12 -10.44 -3.48
CA GLY A 72 -13.87 -11.88 -3.53
C GLY A 72 -12.93 -12.36 -4.63
N GLU A 73 -12.69 -11.55 -5.66
CA GLU A 73 -11.77 -11.91 -6.74
C GLU A 73 -10.34 -11.52 -6.39
N PRO A 74 -9.34 -12.36 -6.71
CA PRO A 74 -7.93 -12.04 -6.47
C PRO A 74 -7.46 -10.85 -7.32
N ILE A 75 -6.42 -10.17 -6.84
CA ILE A 75 -5.87 -8.98 -7.48
C ILE A 75 -4.39 -9.21 -7.78
N THR A 76 -3.99 -8.93 -9.01
CA THR A 76 -2.60 -9.05 -9.46
C THR A 76 -1.90 -7.69 -9.40
N TYR A 77 -0.70 -7.68 -8.83
CA TYR A 77 0.14 -6.48 -8.67
C TYR A 77 1.40 -6.64 -9.50
N PHE A 78 1.58 -5.76 -10.48
CA PHE A 78 2.78 -5.67 -11.32
C PHE A 78 3.63 -4.52 -10.82
N VAL A 79 4.85 -4.82 -10.36
CA VAL A 79 5.78 -3.81 -9.86
C VAL A 79 6.82 -3.50 -10.93
N GLU A 80 7.03 -2.22 -11.18
CA GLU A 80 8.09 -1.69 -12.03
C GLU A 80 9.15 -1.01 -11.16
N ARG A 81 10.43 -1.42 -11.33
CA ARG A 81 11.56 -0.80 -10.65
C ARG A 81 12.00 0.42 -11.44
N LEU A 82 11.50 1.61 -11.08
CA LEU A 82 11.81 2.84 -11.79
C LEU A 82 13.25 3.30 -11.55
N ARG A 83 13.76 3.10 -10.33
CA ARG A 83 15.10 3.52 -9.94
C ARG A 83 15.60 2.75 -8.73
N ASP A 84 16.87 2.36 -8.76
CA ASP A 84 17.62 1.85 -7.63
C ASP A 84 18.89 2.69 -7.47
N GLY A 85 18.84 3.73 -6.63
CA GLY A 85 19.96 4.60 -6.29
C GLY A 85 20.51 4.29 -4.91
N ARG A 86 21.66 4.89 -4.58
CA ARG A 86 22.33 4.66 -3.30
C ARG A 86 21.47 5.05 -2.09
N SER A 87 20.82 6.20 -2.12
CA SER A 87 20.02 6.72 -1.00
C SER A 87 18.51 6.55 -1.22
N PHE A 88 18.05 6.59 -2.46
CA PHE A 88 16.65 6.51 -2.84
C PHE A 88 16.41 5.43 -3.87
N CYS A 89 15.26 4.77 -3.77
CA CYS A 89 14.73 3.95 -4.84
C CYS A 89 13.24 4.26 -5.05
N SER A 90 12.76 3.99 -6.27
CA SER A 90 11.38 4.28 -6.65
C SER A 90 10.75 3.06 -7.32
N ARG A 91 9.49 2.85 -7.01
CA ARG A 91 8.66 1.76 -7.53
C ARG A 91 7.36 2.31 -8.05
N LYS A 92 6.91 1.74 -9.14
CA LYS A 92 5.55 1.88 -9.62
C LYS A 92 4.86 0.54 -9.52
N VAL A 93 3.59 0.53 -9.14
CA VAL A 93 2.79 -0.69 -9.13
C VAL A 93 1.44 -0.44 -9.79
N VAL A 94 1.00 -1.41 -10.57
CA VAL A 94 -0.33 -1.45 -11.17
C VAL A 94 -1.08 -2.63 -10.59
N ALA A 95 -2.22 -2.35 -9.94
CA ALA A 95 -3.15 -3.37 -9.48
C ALA A 95 -4.16 -3.68 -10.59
N MET A 96 -4.28 -4.95 -10.91
CA MET A 96 -5.18 -5.44 -11.96
C MET A 96 -6.08 -6.55 -11.46
N GLN A 97 -7.29 -6.58 -11.95
CA GLN A 97 -8.21 -7.68 -11.77
C GLN A 97 -8.78 -8.05 -13.14
N LYS A 98 -8.55 -9.31 -13.56
CA LYS A 98 -8.79 -9.72 -14.95
C LYS A 98 -8.03 -8.77 -15.91
N ASN A 99 -8.67 -8.09 -16.80
CA ASN A 99 -8.05 -7.15 -17.74
C ASN A 99 -8.30 -5.68 -17.38
N LYS A 100 -8.71 -5.39 -16.12
CA LYS A 100 -9.09 -4.06 -15.69
C LYS A 100 -8.07 -3.51 -14.70
N LYS A 101 -7.54 -2.32 -14.95
CA LYS A 101 -6.73 -1.60 -13.98
C LYS A 101 -7.60 -1.03 -12.87
N LEU A 102 -7.24 -1.34 -11.62
CA LEU A 102 -7.95 -0.85 -10.44
C LEU A 102 -7.25 0.36 -9.82
N LEU A 103 -5.91 0.29 -9.73
CA LEU A 103 -5.11 1.30 -9.08
C LEU A 103 -3.73 1.36 -9.75
N GLU A 104 -3.17 2.55 -9.79
CA GLU A 104 -1.76 2.81 -10.13
C GLU A 104 -1.13 3.61 -8.98
N LEU A 105 0.01 3.13 -8.47
CA LEU A 105 0.70 3.73 -7.32
C LEU A 105 2.17 3.93 -7.66
N ASN A 106 2.71 5.08 -7.28
CA ASN A 106 4.14 5.36 -7.25
C ASN A 106 4.60 5.52 -5.80
N ALA A 107 5.68 4.85 -5.43
CA ALA A 107 6.26 4.91 -4.11
C ALA A 107 7.75 5.24 -4.17
N SER A 108 8.22 6.03 -3.22
CA SER A 108 9.61 6.34 -3.02
C SER A 108 10.08 5.84 -1.65
N PHE A 109 11.28 5.29 -1.63
CA PHE A 109 11.92 4.72 -0.45
C PHE A 109 13.28 5.38 -0.25
N CYS A 110 13.68 5.52 1.02
CA CYS A 110 15.00 6.03 1.36
C CYS A 110 15.63 5.28 2.51
N THR A 111 16.95 5.34 2.60
CA THR A 111 17.67 4.96 3.81
C THR A 111 17.41 6.00 4.90
N LYS A 112 17.38 5.57 6.17
CA LYS A 112 17.30 6.53 7.28
C LYS A 112 18.48 7.50 7.21
N GLY A 113 18.19 8.79 7.24
CA GLY A 113 19.15 9.88 7.31
C GLY A 113 18.97 10.68 8.59
N THR A 114 20.00 11.45 8.94
CA THR A 114 19.94 12.48 9.98
C THR A 114 19.72 13.83 9.29
N GLY A 115 18.88 14.68 9.86
CA GLY A 115 18.59 16.00 9.31
C GLY A 115 17.91 16.90 10.33
N LEU A 116 17.64 18.12 9.92
CA LEU A 116 16.85 19.06 10.72
C LEU A 116 15.44 18.50 10.89
N ASN A 117 14.95 18.53 12.13
CA ASN A 117 13.58 18.16 12.45
C ASN A 117 12.84 19.44 12.85
N PHE A 118 11.78 19.73 12.11
CA PHE A 118 10.95 20.90 12.34
C PHE A 118 9.48 20.56 12.13
N SER A 119 8.65 20.96 13.03
CA SER A 119 7.19 20.94 12.89
C SER A 119 6.61 22.24 13.42
N VAL A 120 5.53 22.71 12.81
CA VAL A 120 4.74 23.80 13.36
C VAL A 120 3.91 23.25 14.50
N ASP A 121 3.86 23.96 15.62
CA ASP A 121 2.98 23.58 16.71
C ASP A 121 1.51 23.66 16.28
N PRO A 122 0.64 22.78 16.79
CA PRO A 122 -0.79 22.88 16.53
C PRO A 122 -1.35 24.19 17.09
N PRO A 123 -2.47 24.71 16.55
CA PRO A 123 -3.14 25.86 17.12
C PRO A 123 -3.49 25.64 18.60
N ASP A 124 -3.46 26.71 19.40
CA ASP A 124 -3.72 26.64 20.85
C ASP A 124 -5.13 26.11 21.18
N ASP A 125 -6.08 26.28 20.26
CA ASP A 125 -7.46 25.81 20.36
C ASP A 125 -7.67 24.38 19.81
N PHE A 126 -6.58 23.67 19.44
CA PHE A 126 -6.69 22.31 18.94
C PHE A 126 -7.14 21.37 20.07
N PRO A 127 -8.22 20.59 19.87
CA PRO A 127 -8.73 19.72 20.92
C PRO A 127 -7.70 18.65 21.30
N SER A 128 -7.51 18.47 22.60
CA SER A 128 -6.66 17.37 23.11
C SER A 128 -7.30 16.01 22.82
N LEU A 129 -6.49 15.04 22.42
CA LEU A 129 -6.94 13.65 22.26
C LEU A 129 -6.88 12.89 23.60
N PRO A 130 -7.80 11.93 23.85
CA PRO A 130 -8.91 11.52 22.98
C PRO A 130 -10.04 12.56 22.94
N LEU A 131 -10.67 12.67 21.77
CA LEU A 131 -11.89 13.47 21.65
C LEU A 131 -12.94 12.88 22.59
N PRO A 132 -13.75 13.72 23.28
CA PRO A 132 -14.85 13.20 24.08
C PRO A 132 -15.83 12.44 23.18
N GLU A 133 -16.34 11.29 23.68
CA GLU A 133 -17.36 10.47 23.03
C GLU A 133 -18.69 11.22 22.88
#